data_7506680cad7524225037be5ec05cec61
#
_entry.id   7506680cad7524225037be5ec05cec61
#
_cell.length_a   1.000
_cell.length_b   1.000
_cell.length_c   1.000
_cell.angle_alpha   90.00
_cell.angle_beta   90.00
_cell.angle_gamma   90.00
#
_symmetry.space_group_name_H-M   'P 1'
#
loop_
_entity.id
_entity.type
_entity.pdbx_description
1 polymer ?
#
loop_
_entity_poly.entity_id
_entity_poly.type
_entity_poly.pdbx_seq_one_letter_code
_entity_poly.pdbx_strand_id
1 'polypeptide(L)'
;MALQIKSFFKELNKLQKLYGDPGLFPICGAGCTKNPRYFFLLMNPTARNVSAFSGWKGIRAPWLGTKNIWKLLFKLNLLSGKTYKKTQSLKPSQWDEDFSLKLYQELAKNKVYLTSLAKCTQKDARPLPNRVFKEYFKQTRNEIYKTKPKCVISFGNQVSSIFLGKNVKVSDYQSSSEKIIINNRAFQVFPTYYPVGQGLRNMKLAIKRIKSINL
;
A
#
# COMPACT_ATOMS: atom_id res chain seq x y z
N MET A 1 24.30 -4.24 4.64
CA MET A 1 22.89 -4.51 4.21
C MET A 1 22.09 -5.28 5.26
N ALA A 2 22.55 -6.40 5.80
CA ALA A 2 21.82 -7.19 6.82
C ALA A 2 21.52 -6.43 8.13
N LEU A 3 22.47 -5.62 8.66
CA LEU A 3 22.29 -4.79 9.85
C LEU A 3 21.20 -3.70 9.66
N GLN A 4 21.13 -3.08 8.49
CA GLN A 4 20.11 -2.06 8.18
C GLN A 4 18.70 -2.68 8.05
N ILE A 5 18.61 -3.91 7.58
CA ILE A 5 17.33 -4.65 7.51
C ILE A 5 16.87 -5.00 8.93
N LYS A 6 17.75 -5.50 9.78
CA LYS A 6 17.43 -5.81 11.20
C LYS A 6 16.97 -4.57 11.98
N SER A 7 17.65 -3.42 11.83
CA SER A 7 17.25 -2.18 12.49
C SER A 7 15.89 -1.66 12.02
N PHE A 8 15.59 -1.77 10.72
CA PHE A 8 14.32 -1.40 10.14
C PHE A 8 13.16 -2.23 10.72
N PHE A 9 13.30 -3.55 10.77
CA PHE A 9 12.27 -4.41 11.37
C PHE A 9 12.13 -4.20 12.88
N LYS A 10 13.21 -3.91 13.60
CA LYS A 10 13.17 -3.58 15.03
C LYS A 10 12.34 -2.31 15.27
N GLU A 11 12.53 -1.28 14.45
CA GLU A 11 11.76 -0.04 14.51
C GLU A 11 10.27 -0.27 14.21
N LEU A 12 9.95 -1.02 13.16
CA LEU A 12 8.57 -1.34 12.83
C LEU A 12 7.85 -2.14 13.93
N ASN A 13 8.55 -3.10 14.54
CA ASN A 13 7.99 -3.86 15.65
C ASN A 13 7.77 -2.98 16.90
N LYS A 14 8.66 -2.00 17.16
CA LYS A 14 8.44 -1.00 18.21
C LYS A 14 7.19 -0.17 17.93
N LEU A 15 7.03 0.33 16.72
CA LEU A 15 5.86 1.11 16.32
C LEU A 15 4.57 0.26 16.31
N GLN A 16 4.65 -1.03 15.96
CA GLN A 16 3.52 -1.95 16.08
C GLN A 16 3.06 -2.09 17.54
N LYS A 17 3.99 -2.25 18.48
CA LYS A 17 3.66 -2.33 19.91
C LYS A 17 3.04 -1.06 20.46
N LEU A 18 3.44 0.11 19.94
CA LEU A 18 2.93 1.42 20.40
C LEU A 18 1.57 1.77 19.78
N TYR A 19 1.36 1.44 18.53
CA TYR A 19 0.23 1.96 17.75
C TYR A 19 -0.63 0.88 17.10
N GLY A 20 -0.17 -0.35 17.01
CA GLY A 20 -0.89 -1.48 16.43
C GLY A 20 -1.65 -2.30 17.47
N ASP A 21 -2.38 -3.30 16.99
CA ASP A 21 -2.97 -4.32 17.86
C ASP A 21 -1.86 -5.27 18.36
N PRO A 22 -1.81 -5.58 19.67
CA PRO A 22 -0.75 -6.43 20.25
C PRO A 22 -0.64 -7.83 19.65
N GLY A 23 -1.76 -8.40 19.18
CA GLY A 23 -1.79 -9.74 18.58
C GLY A 23 -1.39 -9.79 17.11
N LEU A 24 -1.05 -8.64 16.50
CA LEU A 24 -0.81 -8.53 15.08
C LEU A 24 0.61 -8.06 14.75
N PHE A 25 1.09 -8.42 13.57
CA PHE A 25 2.39 -8.01 13.06
C PHE A 25 2.28 -6.80 12.12
N PRO A 26 3.33 -5.96 12.03
CA PRO A 26 3.38 -4.89 11.05
C PRO A 26 3.45 -5.45 9.63
N ILE A 27 2.87 -4.75 8.67
CA ILE A 27 2.87 -5.13 7.26
C ILE A 27 3.70 -4.13 6.46
N CYS A 28 4.78 -4.61 5.88
CA CYS A 28 5.64 -3.83 4.98
C CYS A 28 5.09 -3.79 3.57
N GLY A 29 5.62 -2.87 2.75
CA GLY A 29 5.35 -2.85 1.34
C GLY A 29 5.95 -4.06 0.61
N ALA A 30 5.32 -4.45 -0.50
CA ALA A 30 5.75 -5.58 -1.33
C ALA A 30 5.41 -5.37 -2.81
N GLY A 31 5.99 -6.22 -3.67
CA GLY A 31 5.86 -6.16 -5.13
C GLY A 31 7.17 -5.78 -5.80
N CYS A 32 7.14 -4.92 -6.81
CA CYS A 32 8.31 -4.51 -7.58
C CYS A 32 9.19 -3.54 -6.77
N THR A 33 10.32 -4.03 -6.27
CA THR A 33 11.25 -3.24 -5.44
C THR A 33 12.27 -2.41 -6.23
N LYS A 34 12.31 -2.56 -7.56
CA LYS A 34 13.26 -1.85 -8.42
C LYS A 34 12.53 -1.17 -9.58
N ASN A 35 12.50 0.16 -9.55
CA ASN A 35 11.86 1.02 -10.56
C ASN A 35 10.41 0.60 -10.87
N PRO A 36 9.50 0.49 -9.87
CA PRO A 36 8.10 0.19 -10.18
C PRO A 36 7.50 1.31 -11.04
N ARG A 37 6.59 0.92 -11.95
CA ARG A 37 5.77 1.89 -12.68
C ARG A 37 4.84 2.63 -11.74
N TYR A 38 4.18 1.87 -10.86
CA TYR A 38 3.25 2.40 -9.85
C TYR A 38 3.70 2.04 -8.44
N PHE A 39 3.76 3.04 -7.59
CA PHE A 39 3.92 2.90 -6.14
C PHE A 39 2.59 3.28 -5.48
N PHE A 40 1.81 2.30 -5.06
CA PHE A 40 0.51 2.52 -4.44
C PHE A 40 0.67 2.71 -2.93
N LEU A 41 0.27 3.90 -2.45
CA LEU A 41 0.35 4.31 -1.05
C LEU A 41 -1.05 4.41 -0.45
N LEU A 42 -1.40 3.47 0.44
CA LEU A 42 -2.68 3.40 1.14
C LEU A 42 -2.51 3.81 2.62
N MET A 43 -3.56 3.65 3.43
CA MET A 43 -3.58 4.11 4.83
C MET A 43 -2.72 3.21 5.73
N ASN A 44 -3.32 2.17 6.29
CA ASN A 44 -2.71 1.21 7.20
C ASN A 44 -3.34 -0.18 7.02
N PRO A 45 -2.63 -1.25 7.38
CA PRO A 45 -3.19 -2.61 7.39
C PRO A 45 -4.16 -2.80 8.57
N THR A 46 -5.05 -3.78 8.42
CA THR A 46 -5.98 -4.22 9.48
C THR A 46 -5.93 -5.73 9.64
N ALA A 47 -6.57 -6.27 10.67
CA ALA A 47 -6.70 -7.71 10.92
C ALA A 47 -7.38 -8.49 9.78
N ARG A 48 -7.98 -7.80 8.79
CA ARG A 48 -8.46 -8.44 7.56
C ARG A 48 -7.32 -8.96 6.68
N ASN A 49 -6.10 -8.49 6.91
CA ASN A 49 -4.93 -9.02 6.24
C ASN A 49 -4.45 -10.29 6.95
N VAL A 50 -4.63 -11.44 6.29
CA VAL A 50 -4.28 -12.75 6.85
C VAL A 50 -2.79 -12.87 7.22
N SER A 51 -1.91 -12.14 6.55
CA SER A 51 -0.49 -12.18 6.84
C SER A 51 -0.08 -11.38 8.09
N ALA A 52 -1.02 -10.70 8.75
CA ALA A 52 -0.75 -9.99 10.00
C ALA A 52 -0.70 -10.92 11.23
N PHE A 53 -1.22 -12.13 11.14
CA PHE A 53 -1.28 -13.06 12.26
C PHE A 53 0.04 -13.82 12.49
N SER A 54 0.31 -14.23 13.74
CA SER A 54 1.52 -14.93 14.14
C SER A 54 1.71 -16.28 13.43
N GLY A 55 0.62 -17.02 13.20
CA GLY A 55 0.63 -18.30 12.49
C GLY A 55 0.99 -18.22 11.00
N TRP A 56 1.00 -17.02 10.40
CA TRP A 56 1.35 -16.86 8.99
C TRP A 56 2.86 -17.02 8.77
N LYS A 57 3.26 -17.96 7.92
CA LYS A 57 4.66 -18.29 7.63
C LYS A 57 5.15 -17.73 6.28
N GLY A 58 4.24 -17.27 5.41
CA GLY A 58 4.57 -16.72 4.10
C GLY A 58 5.00 -15.25 4.13
N ILE A 59 5.01 -14.62 2.97
CA ILE A 59 5.31 -13.18 2.88
C ILE A 59 4.29 -12.36 3.67
N ARG A 60 4.77 -11.38 4.45
CA ARG A 60 3.91 -10.37 5.09
C ARG A 60 3.77 -9.19 4.16
N ALA A 61 2.66 -9.15 3.44
CA ALA A 61 2.43 -8.19 2.38
C ALA A 61 1.02 -7.56 2.49
N PRO A 62 0.81 -6.33 1.96
CA PRO A 62 -0.48 -5.65 2.07
C PRO A 62 -1.63 -6.43 1.43
N TRP A 63 -2.83 -6.34 2.02
CA TRP A 63 -4.11 -6.77 1.44
C TRP A 63 -4.33 -8.27 1.22
N LEU A 64 -3.45 -9.16 1.67
CA LEU A 64 -3.69 -10.60 1.62
C LEU A 64 -4.94 -10.96 2.44
N GLY A 65 -5.81 -11.82 1.90
CA GLY A 65 -7.10 -12.15 2.51
C GLY A 65 -8.25 -11.20 2.16
N THR A 66 -7.99 -10.11 1.41
CA THR A 66 -9.03 -9.14 1.01
C THR A 66 -9.42 -9.27 -0.45
N LYS A 67 -10.43 -8.50 -0.92
CA LYS A 67 -10.95 -8.60 -2.30
C LYS A 67 -10.84 -7.31 -3.12
N ASN A 68 -11.17 -6.17 -2.52
CA ASN A 68 -11.44 -4.95 -3.30
C ASN A 68 -10.22 -4.34 -3.98
N ILE A 69 -9.03 -4.42 -3.35
CA ILE A 69 -7.81 -3.90 -3.97
C ILE A 69 -7.43 -4.70 -5.22
N TRP A 70 -7.66 -6.02 -5.20
CA TRP A 70 -7.40 -6.89 -6.35
C TRP A 70 -8.34 -6.58 -7.51
N LYS A 71 -9.59 -6.16 -7.24
CA LYS A 71 -10.51 -5.66 -8.26
C LYS A 71 -9.99 -4.39 -8.92
N LEU A 72 -9.44 -3.44 -8.14
CA LEU A 72 -8.79 -2.25 -8.68
C LEU A 72 -7.65 -2.63 -9.62
N LEU A 73 -6.72 -3.46 -9.16
CA LEU A 73 -5.54 -3.87 -9.93
C LEU A 73 -5.92 -4.62 -11.22
N PHE A 74 -6.92 -5.51 -11.15
CA PHE A 74 -7.46 -6.18 -12.33
C PHE A 74 -8.04 -5.19 -13.36
N LYS A 75 -8.85 -4.22 -12.91
CA LYS A 75 -9.44 -3.18 -13.79
C LYS A 75 -8.40 -2.21 -14.38
N LEU A 76 -7.22 -2.15 -13.79
CA LEU A 76 -6.06 -1.42 -14.30
C LEU A 76 -5.15 -2.28 -15.22
N ASN A 77 -5.52 -3.53 -15.50
CA ASN A 77 -4.72 -4.52 -16.23
C ASN A 77 -3.35 -4.82 -15.56
N LEU A 78 -3.30 -4.72 -14.24
CA LEU A 78 -2.11 -4.98 -13.41
C LEU A 78 -2.17 -6.35 -12.72
N LEU A 79 -3.22 -7.14 -12.99
CA LEU A 79 -3.44 -8.48 -12.46
C LEU A 79 -4.16 -9.32 -13.53
N SER A 80 -3.73 -10.56 -13.73
CA SER A 80 -4.36 -11.47 -14.68
C SER A 80 -5.76 -11.90 -14.23
N GLY A 81 -6.61 -12.27 -15.19
CA GLY A 81 -7.97 -12.75 -14.90
C GLY A 81 -7.97 -14.02 -14.04
N LYS A 82 -7.00 -14.93 -14.24
CA LYS A 82 -6.84 -16.15 -13.42
C LYS A 82 -6.56 -15.81 -11.96
N THR A 83 -5.56 -14.98 -11.71
CA THR A 83 -5.18 -14.56 -10.35
C THR A 83 -6.30 -13.76 -9.70
N TYR A 84 -6.92 -12.83 -10.43
CA TYR A 84 -8.07 -12.07 -9.94
C TYR A 84 -9.22 -12.98 -9.51
N LYS A 85 -9.66 -13.92 -10.37
CA LYS A 85 -10.72 -14.88 -10.03
C LYS A 85 -10.39 -15.64 -8.74
N LYS A 86 -9.15 -16.10 -8.56
CA LYS A 86 -8.71 -16.79 -7.34
C LYS A 86 -8.80 -15.87 -6.12
N THR A 87 -8.38 -14.59 -6.20
CA THR A 87 -8.52 -13.65 -5.07
C THR A 87 -9.98 -13.39 -4.68
N GLN A 88 -10.92 -13.50 -5.62
CA GLN A 88 -12.36 -13.28 -5.35
C GLN A 88 -13.05 -14.52 -4.78
N SER A 89 -12.62 -15.73 -5.14
CA SER A 89 -13.22 -16.99 -4.69
C SER A 89 -12.79 -17.39 -3.28
N LEU A 90 -11.53 -17.12 -2.91
CA LEU A 90 -10.99 -17.55 -1.62
C LEU A 90 -11.64 -16.83 -0.43
N LYS A 91 -11.99 -17.59 0.62
CA LYS A 91 -12.23 -17.06 1.97
C LYS A 91 -10.89 -16.70 2.63
N PRO A 92 -10.84 -15.80 3.63
CA PRO A 92 -9.58 -15.45 4.29
C PRO A 92 -8.77 -16.65 4.79
N SER A 93 -9.43 -17.67 5.37
CA SER A 93 -8.79 -18.89 5.86
C SER A 93 -8.24 -19.82 4.77
N GLN A 94 -8.56 -19.59 3.51
CA GLN A 94 -8.11 -20.38 2.37
C GLN A 94 -6.93 -19.76 1.64
N TRP A 95 -6.47 -18.60 2.11
CA TRP A 95 -5.26 -18.01 1.58
C TRP A 95 -4.04 -18.77 2.11
N ASP A 96 -3.16 -19.14 1.23
CA ASP A 96 -1.91 -19.84 1.52
C ASP A 96 -0.67 -19.00 1.13
N GLU A 97 0.49 -19.42 1.63
CA GLU A 97 1.75 -18.73 1.42
C GLU A 97 2.20 -18.77 -0.03
N ASP A 98 1.99 -19.89 -0.70
CA ASP A 98 2.41 -20.10 -2.10
C ASP A 98 1.61 -19.21 -3.06
N PHE A 99 0.29 -19.18 -2.92
CA PHE A 99 -0.55 -18.27 -3.71
C PHE A 99 -0.20 -16.81 -3.43
N SER A 100 0.02 -16.46 -2.18
CA SER A 100 0.39 -15.10 -1.78
C SER A 100 1.72 -14.66 -2.39
N LEU A 101 2.70 -15.55 -2.41
CA LEU A 101 3.99 -15.30 -3.06
C LEU A 101 3.82 -15.11 -4.58
N LYS A 102 3.11 -16.02 -5.26
CA LYS A 102 2.84 -15.92 -6.70
C LYS A 102 2.09 -14.66 -7.09
N LEU A 103 1.10 -14.24 -6.28
CA LEU A 103 0.38 -12.98 -6.47
C LEU A 103 1.33 -11.76 -6.43
N TYR A 104 2.23 -11.70 -5.46
CA TYR A 104 3.17 -10.59 -5.36
C TYR A 104 4.31 -10.66 -6.39
N GLN A 105 4.69 -11.84 -6.85
CA GLN A 105 5.56 -12.01 -8.02
C GLN A 105 4.91 -11.47 -9.30
N GLU A 106 3.60 -11.70 -9.49
CA GLU A 106 2.85 -11.13 -10.61
C GLU A 106 2.79 -9.60 -10.53
N LEU A 107 2.56 -9.01 -9.35
CA LEU A 107 2.64 -7.56 -9.15
C LEU A 107 4.05 -7.02 -9.46
N ALA A 108 5.09 -7.71 -9.04
CA ALA A 108 6.46 -7.33 -9.34
C ALA A 108 6.76 -7.33 -10.84
N LYS A 109 6.29 -8.36 -11.57
CA LYS A 109 6.38 -8.47 -13.03
C LYS A 109 5.64 -7.30 -13.70
N ASN A 110 4.48 -6.92 -13.20
CA ASN A 110 3.66 -5.81 -13.70
C ASN A 110 4.13 -4.43 -13.17
N LYS A 111 5.31 -4.37 -12.56
CA LYS A 111 5.94 -3.14 -12.08
C LYS A 111 5.08 -2.38 -11.05
N VAL A 112 4.42 -3.10 -10.16
CA VAL A 112 3.59 -2.55 -9.07
C VAL A 112 4.29 -2.78 -7.73
N TYR A 113 4.41 -1.71 -6.94
CA TYR A 113 4.75 -1.77 -5.52
C TYR A 113 3.54 -1.30 -4.71
N LEU A 114 3.13 -2.08 -3.72
CA LEU A 114 1.96 -1.82 -2.90
C LEU A 114 2.39 -1.67 -1.43
N THR A 115 2.02 -0.56 -0.79
CA THR A 115 2.37 -0.29 0.60
C THR A 115 1.31 0.56 1.31
N SER A 116 1.45 0.73 2.60
CA SER A 116 0.64 1.63 3.42
C SER A 116 1.50 2.72 4.03
N LEU A 117 0.93 3.90 4.30
CA LEU A 117 1.62 5.00 4.95
C LEU A 117 2.03 4.60 6.38
N ALA A 118 1.10 4.12 7.20
CA ALA A 118 1.43 3.47 8.45
C ALA A 118 1.55 1.94 8.24
N LYS A 119 2.53 1.31 8.88
CA LYS A 119 2.80 -0.14 8.77
C LYS A 119 2.16 -0.93 9.92
N CYS A 120 1.75 -0.25 11.01
CA CYS A 120 1.10 -0.93 12.13
C CYS A 120 -0.28 -1.45 11.73
N THR A 121 -0.54 -2.70 12.09
CA THR A 121 -1.80 -3.36 11.83
C THR A 121 -2.78 -3.10 12.97
N GLN A 122 -3.97 -2.62 12.62
CA GLN A 122 -5.07 -2.39 13.55
C GLN A 122 -6.04 -3.57 13.55
N LYS A 123 -6.74 -3.77 14.66
CA LYS A 123 -7.82 -4.78 14.75
C LYS A 123 -8.92 -4.51 13.72
N ASP A 124 -9.28 -3.26 13.52
CA ASP A 124 -10.33 -2.82 12.61
C ASP A 124 -9.91 -1.60 11.77
N ALA A 125 -10.84 -1.09 10.97
CA ALA A 125 -10.58 0.03 10.04
C ALA A 125 -10.82 1.42 10.66
N ARG A 126 -10.73 1.56 11.99
CA ARG A 126 -10.81 2.88 12.62
C ARG A 126 -9.67 3.78 12.14
N PRO A 127 -9.96 5.06 11.88
CA PRO A 127 -8.92 6.00 11.48
C PRO A 127 -7.84 6.14 12.55
N LEU A 128 -6.59 6.02 12.14
CA LEU A 128 -5.46 6.38 12.99
C LEU A 128 -5.33 7.91 13.09
N PRO A 129 -4.93 8.47 14.24
CA PRO A 129 -4.58 9.88 14.35
C PRO A 129 -3.41 10.24 13.40
N ASN A 130 -3.42 11.46 12.86
CA ASN A 130 -2.38 11.93 11.94
C ASN A 130 -0.96 11.82 12.53
N ARG A 131 -0.80 11.98 13.84
CA ARG A 131 0.51 11.81 14.53
C ARG A 131 1.11 10.42 14.29
N VAL A 132 0.27 9.36 14.29
CA VAL A 132 0.75 7.99 14.07
C VAL A 132 1.28 7.83 12.65
N PHE A 133 0.60 8.37 11.65
CA PHE A 133 1.09 8.33 10.27
C PHE A 133 2.43 9.06 10.10
N LYS A 134 2.63 10.16 10.83
CA LYS A 134 3.88 10.93 10.78
C LYS A 134 5.09 10.12 11.26
N GLU A 135 4.90 9.20 12.23
CA GLU A 135 5.97 8.29 12.69
C GLU A 135 6.51 7.38 11.58
N TYR A 136 5.67 7.06 10.58
CA TYR A 136 6.06 6.23 9.44
C TYR A 136 6.55 7.03 8.23
N PHE A 137 6.58 8.35 8.32
CA PHE A 137 6.91 9.21 7.18
C PHE A 137 8.31 8.93 6.63
N LYS A 138 9.30 8.81 7.54
CA LYS A 138 10.68 8.50 7.18
C LYS A 138 10.79 7.15 6.46
N GLN A 139 10.12 6.13 6.97
CA GLN A 139 10.12 4.80 6.37
C GLN A 139 9.50 4.81 4.97
N THR A 140 8.36 5.48 4.79
CA THR A 140 7.70 5.58 3.49
C THR A 140 8.54 6.36 2.47
N ARG A 141 9.18 7.46 2.88
CA ARG A 141 10.12 8.19 2.02
C ARG A 141 11.32 7.32 1.62
N ASN A 142 11.85 6.53 2.55
CA ASN A 142 12.94 5.59 2.27
C ASN A 142 12.51 4.48 1.30
N GLU A 143 11.28 3.95 1.41
CA GLU A 143 10.74 2.99 0.44
C GLU A 143 10.71 3.61 -0.97
N ILE A 144 10.19 4.82 -1.13
CA ILE A 144 10.13 5.53 -2.42
C ILE A 144 11.54 5.79 -2.96
N TYR A 145 12.45 6.29 -2.12
CA TYR A 145 13.82 6.57 -2.54
C TYR A 145 14.57 5.32 -3.00
N LYS A 146 14.41 4.19 -2.28
CA LYS A 146 15.05 2.92 -2.62
C LYS A 146 14.43 2.26 -3.85
N THR A 147 13.11 2.27 -3.98
CA THR A 147 12.42 1.62 -5.09
C THR A 147 12.46 2.45 -6.38
N LYS A 148 12.60 3.78 -6.28
CA LYS A 148 12.67 4.73 -7.41
C LYS A 148 11.48 4.58 -8.38
N PRO A 149 10.23 4.73 -7.91
CA PRO A 149 9.05 4.55 -8.76
C PRO A 149 8.96 5.63 -9.83
N LYS A 150 8.29 5.32 -10.96
CA LYS A 150 7.94 6.33 -11.97
C LYS A 150 6.88 7.30 -11.43
N CYS A 151 5.89 6.79 -10.69
CA CYS A 151 4.93 7.63 -9.99
C CYS A 151 4.50 7.02 -8.65
N VAL A 152 4.10 7.89 -7.72
CA VAL A 152 3.46 7.53 -6.46
C VAL A 152 1.98 7.86 -6.56
N ILE A 153 1.11 6.92 -6.27
CA ILE A 153 -0.34 7.11 -6.22
C ILE A 153 -0.76 7.06 -4.76
N SER A 154 -1.15 8.21 -4.20
CA SER A 154 -1.61 8.32 -2.82
C SER A 154 -3.14 8.26 -2.76
N PHE A 155 -3.69 7.34 -1.96
CA PHE A 155 -5.11 7.08 -1.92
C PHE A 155 -5.82 7.78 -0.75
N GLY A 156 -6.76 8.66 -1.09
CA GLY A 156 -7.63 9.38 -0.16
C GLY A 156 -7.04 10.67 0.39
N ASN A 157 -7.92 11.53 0.89
CA ASN A 157 -7.54 12.86 1.38
C ASN A 157 -6.50 12.79 2.52
N GLN A 158 -6.73 11.93 3.52
CA GLN A 158 -5.86 11.83 4.69
C GLN A 158 -4.44 11.40 4.32
N VAL A 159 -4.28 10.31 3.55
CA VAL A 159 -2.95 9.83 3.14
C VAL A 159 -2.24 10.88 2.31
N SER A 160 -2.95 11.47 1.33
CA SER A 160 -2.38 12.48 0.44
C SER A 160 -1.98 13.73 1.21
N SER A 161 -2.84 14.22 2.13
CA SER A 161 -2.55 15.41 2.93
C SER A 161 -1.33 15.22 3.85
N ILE A 162 -1.26 14.09 4.54
CA ILE A 162 -0.13 13.80 5.43
C ILE A 162 1.14 13.65 4.60
N PHE A 163 1.07 12.90 3.50
CA PHE A 163 2.26 12.60 2.70
C PHE A 163 2.82 13.85 1.98
N LEU A 164 1.94 14.75 1.53
CA LEU A 164 2.31 16.01 0.86
C LEU A 164 2.53 17.17 1.84
N GLY A 165 2.20 17.02 3.13
CA GLY A 165 2.36 18.05 4.14
C GLY A 165 1.43 19.26 3.97
N LYS A 166 0.30 19.10 3.25
CA LYS A 166 -0.69 20.16 3.01
C LYS A 166 -2.11 19.58 2.98
N ASN A 167 -3.13 20.44 3.07
CA ASN A 167 -4.51 19.99 2.92
C ASN A 167 -4.78 19.59 1.46
N VAL A 168 -5.23 18.35 1.25
CA VAL A 168 -5.51 17.76 -0.06
C VAL A 168 -6.96 17.27 -0.10
N LYS A 169 -7.73 17.80 -1.04
CA LYS A 169 -9.01 17.23 -1.47
C LYS A 169 -8.76 16.50 -2.80
N VAL A 170 -8.84 15.17 -2.79
CA VAL A 170 -8.55 14.39 -4.01
C VAL A 170 -9.50 14.69 -5.17
N SER A 171 -10.67 15.26 -4.91
CA SER A 171 -11.60 15.76 -5.94
C SER A 171 -10.99 16.84 -6.83
N ASP A 172 -10.09 17.65 -6.27
CA ASP A 172 -9.50 18.80 -6.95
C ASP A 172 -8.37 18.37 -7.92
N TYR A 173 -7.92 17.12 -7.77
CA TYR A 173 -6.89 16.53 -8.62
C TYR A 173 -7.52 15.66 -9.71
N GLN A 174 -7.63 16.14 -10.93
CA GLN A 174 -8.09 15.34 -12.07
C GLN A 174 -6.98 14.40 -12.57
N SER A 175 -6.02 14.93 -13.34
CA SER A 175 -4.81 14.22 -13.78
C SER A 175 -3.53 14.87 -13.26
N SER A 176 -3.67 15.94 -12.46
CA SER A 176 -2.55 16.70 -11.92
C SER A 176 -1.79 15.92 -10.84
N SER A 177 -0.52 16.22 -10.70
CA SER A 177 0.36 15.65 -9.70
C SER A 177 1.03 16.73 -8.86
N GLU A 178 1.53 16.31 -7.72
CA GLU A 178 2.41 17.09 -6.86
C GLU A 178 3.83 16.56 -6.97
N LYS A 179 4.81 17.46 -6.87
CA LYS A 179 6.22 17.10 -6.84
C LYS A 179 6.73 17.09 -5.41
N ILE A 180 7.34 15.99 -5.00
CA ILE A 180 8.06 15.90 -3.72
C ILE A 180 9.54 15.65 -3.96
N ILE A 181 10.38 16.15 -3.06
CA ILE A 181 11.82 15.92 -3.11
C ILE A 181 12.22 15.02 -1.95
N ILE A 182 12.91 13.93 -2.27
CA ILE A 182 13.46 12.97 -1.31
C ILE A 182 14.94 12.77 -1.64
N ASN A 183 15.84 13.18 -0.73
CA ASN A 183 17.29 13.07 -0.93
C ASN A 183 17.73 13.62 -2.31
N ASN A 184 17.36 14.87 -2.60
CA ASN A 184 17.64 15.60 -3.85
C ASN A 184 17.06 14.97 -5.14
N ARG A 185 16.17 13.98 -5.01
CA ARG A 185 15.46 13.40 -6.16
C ARG A 185 13.97 13.77 -6.12
N ALA A 186 13.46 14.19 -7.26
CA ALA A 186 12.04 14.51 -7.43
C ALA A 186 11.22 13.25 -7.74
N PHE A 187 10.02 13.19 -7.14
CA PHE A 187 9.03 12.15 -7.42
C PHE A 187 7.67 12.80 -7.64
N GLN A 188 6.92 12.29 -8.62
CA GLN A 188 5.55 12.73 -8.89
C GLN A 188 4.58 11.92 -8.01
N VAL A 189 3.68 12.64 -7.31
CA VAL A 189 2.63 12.07 -6.47
C VAL A 189 1.29 12.45 -7.06
N PHE A 190 0.45 11.46 -7.30
CA PHE A 190 -0.89 11.59 -7.85
C PHE A 190 -1.93 11.29 -6.76
N PRO A 191 -2.50 12.31 -6.09
CA PRO A 191 -3.61 12.11 -5.17
C PRO A 191 -4.82 11.53 -5.90
N THR A 192 -5.40 10.45 -5.37
CA THR A 192 -6.56 9.81 -5.97
C THR A 192 -7.56 9.31 -4.93
N TYR A 193 -8.75 8.94 -5.37
CA TYR A 193 -9.80 8.45 -4.51
C TYR A 193 -9.43 7.14 -3.83
N TYR A 194 -9.81 6.98 -2.55
CA TYR A 194 -9.64 5.73 -1.82
C TYR A 194 -10.62 4.67 -2.37
N PRO A 195 -10.14 3.53 -2.91
CA PRO A 195 -10.98 2.64 -3.71
C PRO A 195 -11.56 1.45 -2.93
N VAL A 196 -11.35 1.36 -1.63
CA VAL A 196 -11.69 0.18 -0.81
C VAL A 196 -12.44 0.57 0.47
N GLY A 197 -13.07 -0.39 1.14
CA GLY A 197 -13.87 -0.14 2.33
C GLY A 197 -14.99 0.86 2.04
N GLN A 198 -15.11 1.88 2.87
CA GLN A 198 -16.09 2.98 2.68
C GLN A 198 -15.87 3.74 1.36
N GLY A 199 -14.66 3.73 0.82
CA GLY A 199 -14.33 4.36 -0.46
C GLY A 199 -14.67 3.53 -1.70
N LEU A 200 -15.28 2.34 -1.57
CA LEU A 200 -15.59 1.44 -2.69
C LEU A 200 -16.44 2.11 -3.78
N ARG A 201 -17.36 3.00 -3.42
CA ARG A 201 -18.16 3.82 -4.33
C ARG A 201 -17.31 4.67 -5.28
N ASN A 202 -16.09 5.03 -4.86
CA ASN A 202 -15.17 5.86 -5.63
C ASN A 202 -14.20 5.04 -6.52
N MET A 203 -14.34 3.71 -6.57
CA MET A 203 -13.43 2.87 -7.34
C MET A 203 -13.38 3.24 -8.82
N LYS A 204 -14.52 3.56 -9.43
CA LYS A 204 -14.57 4.00 -10.84
C LYS A 204 -13.75 5.28 -11.07
N LEU A 205 -13.86 6.24 -10.14
CA LEU A 205 -13.11 7.50 -10.20
C LEU A 205 -11.59 7.26 -10.02
N ALA A 206 -11.20 6.40 -9.08
CA ALA A 206 -9.80 6.02 -8.90
C ALA A 206 -9.23 5.36 -10.18
N ILE A 207 -9.95 4.42 -10.79
CA ILE A 207 -9.54 3.76 -12.03
C ILE A 207 -9.38 4.77 -13.16
N LYS A 208 -10.37 5.65 -13.37
CA LYS A 208 -10.34 6.69 -14.41
C LYS A 208 -9.09 7.55 -14.27
N ARG A 209 -8.82 8.02 -13.03
CA ARG A 209 -7.67 8.88 -12.74
C ARG A 209 -6.33 8.17 -12.95
N ILE A 210 -6.19 6.92 -12.48
CA ILE A 210 -4.92 6.19 -12.66
C ILE A 210 -4.67 5.91 -14.15
N LYS A 211 -5.71 5.60 -14.92
CA LYS A 211 -5.58 5.37 -16.38
C LYS A 211 -5.22 6.65 -17.16
N SER A 212 -5.57 7.83 -16.66
CA SER A 212 -5.21 9.10 -17.30
C SER A 212 -3.78 9.59 -17.01
N ILE A 213 -3.03 8.88 -16.15
CA ILE A 213 -1.63 9.22 -15.89
C ILE A 213 -0.76 8.76 -17.07
N ASN A 214 -0.20 9.70 -17.78
CA ASN A 214 0.78 9.45 -18.84
C ASN A 214 2.16 9.22 -18.22
N LEU A 215 2.72 8.01 -18.33
CA LEU A 215 4.00 7.58 -17.76
C LEU A 215 4.97 7.07 -18.81
#